data_b7789d39ba9ccf531dc0508ff3121beb
#
_entry.id   b7789d39ba9ccf531dc0508ff3121beb
#
_cell.length_a   1.000
_cell.length_b   1.000
_cell.length_c   1.000
_cell.angle_alpha   90.00
_cell.angle_beta   90.00
_cell.angle_gamma   90.00
#
_symmetry.space_group_name_H-M   'P 1'
#
loop_
_entity.id
_entity.type
_entity.pdbx_description
1 polymer ?
#
loop_
_entity_poly.entity_id
_entity_poly.type
_entity_poly.pdbx_seq_one_letter_code
_entity_poly.pdbx_strand_id
1 'polypeptide(L)' 'TIVISGNFSISRDDMKALIVAHGGKSSGSVSGKTAYLLAGEKPGPEKIKKAESLGVEIIGEDEFRKMIE' A
#
# COMPACT_ATOMS: atom_id res chain seq x y z
N THR A 1 -7.70 4.51 3.15
CA THR A 1 -6.62 4.93 2.24
C THR A 1 -5.46 3.96 2.32
N ILE A 2 -4.95 3.56 1.17
CA ILE A 2 -3.82 2.64 1.05
C ILE A 2 -2.72 3.32 0.25
N VAL A 3 -1.50 3.29 0.77
CA VAL A 3 -0.34 3.83 0.08
C VAL A 3 0.41 2.69 -0.59
N ILE A 4 0.83 2.91 -1.84
CA ILE A 4 1.57 1.92 -2.62
C ILE A 4 3.05 2.28 -2.64
N SER A 5 3.91 1.33 -2.33
CA SER A 5 5.35 1.54 -2.35
C SER A 5 6.06 0.32 -2.90
N GLY A 6 7.15 0.52 -3.64
CA GLY A 6 7.93 -0.56 -4.21
C GLY A 6 7.36 -1.07 -5.53
N ASN A 7 7.84 -2.22 -5.96
CA ASN A 7 7.45 -2.85 -7.22
C ASN A 7 6.52 -4.03 -6.96
N PHE A 8 5.57 -4.21 -7.85
CA PHE A 8 4.59 -5.29 -7.77
C PHE A 8 4.63 -6.14 -9.05
N SER A 9 4.02 -7.31 -9.01
CA SER A 9 3.91 -8.16 -10.19
C SER A 9 3.05 -7.53 -11.29
N ILE A 10 2.16 -6.62 -10.89
CA ILE A 10 1.35 -5.83 -11.82
C ILE A 10 1.80 -4.37 -11.74
N SER A 11 1.37 -3.56 -12.70
CA SER A 11 1.74 -2.14 -12.70
C SER A 11 1.08 -1.40 -11.53
N ARG A 12 1.64 -0.25 -11.17
CA ARG A 12 1.06 0.57 -10.11
C ARG A 12 -0.36 1.01 -10.45
N ASP A 13 -0.61 1.30 -11.72
CA ASP A 13 -1.94 1.70 -12.15
C ASP A 13 -2.95 0.57 -11.96
N ASP A 14 -2.56 -0.66 -12.26
CA ASP A 14 -3.41 -1.82 -12.01
C ASP A 14 -3.66 -2.01 -10.52
N MET A 15 -2.63 -1.82 -9.71
CA MET A 15 -2.76 -1.92 -8.26
C MET A 15 -3.73 -0.87 -7.72
N LYS A 16 -3.64 0.36 -8.22
CA LYS A 16 -4.57 1.43 -7.84
C LYS A 16 -6.00 1.07 -8.24
N ALA A 17 -6.17 0.50 -9.43
CA ALA A 17 -7.48 0.09 -9.90
C ALA A 17 -8.08 -0.98 -8.98
N LEU A 18 -7.29 -1.93 -8.52
CA LEU A 18 -7.74 -2.95 -7.57
C LEU A 18 -8.18 -2.33 -6.26
N ILE A 19 -7.42 -1.38 -5.75
CA ILE A 19 -7.74 -0.70 -4.50
C ILE A 19 -9.08 0.03 -4.62
N VAL A 20 -9.25 0.78 -5.69
CA VAL A 20 -10.48 1.54 -5.93
C VAL A 20 -11.66 0.61 -6.16
N ALA A 21 -11.45 -0.47 -6.90
CA ALA A 21 -12.50 -1.46 -7.18
C ALA A 21 -13.05 -2.11 -5.90
N HIS A 22 -12.25 -2.18 -4.86
CA HIS A 22 -12.66 -2.75 -3.58
C HIS A 22 -13.04 -1.70 -2.54
N GLY A 23 -13.35 -0.49 -3.00
CA GLY A 23 -13.83 0.57 -2.14
C GLY A 23 -12.76 1.35 -1.38
N GLY A 24 -11.50 1.13 -1.70
CA GLY A 24 -10.39 1.85 -1.09
C GLY A 24 -10.00 3.10 -1.87
N LYS A 25 -9.05 3.83 -1.32
CA LYS A 25 -8.45 4.98 -2.00
C LYS A 25 -6.94 4.79 -2.00
N SER A 26 -6.31 5.06 -3.14
CA SER A 26 -4.87 5.02 -3.23
C SER A 26 -4.28 6.41 -2.98
N SER A 27 -3.13 6.46 -2.36
CA SER A 27 -2.44 7.72 -2.11
C SER A 27 -0.95 7.54 -2.39
N GLY A 28 -0.28 8.63 -2.71
CA GLY A 28 1.16 8.62 -2.93
C GLY A 28 1.97 8.91 -1.68
N SER A 29 1.34 9.27 -0.59
CA SER A 29 2.03 9.63 0.66
C SER A 29 1.42 8.96 1.87
N VAL A 30 2.29 8.54 2.78
CA VAL A 30 1.86 7.98 4.06
C VAL A 30 1.43 9.12 4.98
N SER A 31 0.29 8.96 5.63
CA SER A 31 -0.22 9.94 6.58
C SER A 31 -0.89 9.22 7.75
N GLY A 32 -1.26 9.98 8.77
CA GLY A 32 -1.96 9.40 9.93
C GLY A 32 -3.32 8.80 9.59
N LYS A 33 -3.85 9.11 8.41
CA LYS A 33 -5.11 8.56 7.95
C LYS A 33 -4.95 7.34 7.03
N THR A 34 -3.71 6.97 6.72
CA THR A 34 -3.44 5.80 5.90
C THR A 34 -3.76 4.53 6.67
N ALA A 35 -4.60 3.67 6.10
CA ALA A 35 -4.95 2.41 6.75
C ALA A 35 -3.82 1.39 6.63
N TYR A 36 -3.25 1.27 5.44
CA TYR A 36 -2.18 0.30 5.17
C TYR A 36 -1.14 0.90 4.24
N LEU A 37 0.11 0.48 4.41
CA LEU A 37 1.16 0.71 3.43
C LEU A 37 1.38 -0.59 2.67
N LEU A 38 1.04 -0.58 1.40
CA LEU A 38 1.22 -1.75 0.54
C LEU A 38 2.65 -1.75 0.03
N ALA A 39 3.49 -2.56 0.66
CA ALA A 39 4.90 -2.65 0.34
C ALA A 39 5.14 -3.80 -0.64
N GLY A 40 5.58 -3.48 -1.83
CA GLY A 40 5.94 -4.47 -2.83
C GLY A 40 7.40 -4.89 -2.69
N GLU A 41 7.99 -5.33 -3.78
CA GLU A 41 9.40 -5.68 -3.81
C GLU A 41 10.25 -4.41 -3.74
N LYS A 42 11.25 -4.41 -2.86
CA LYS A 42 12.16 -3.28 -2.64
C LYS A 42 11.42 -1.96 -2.36
N PRO A 43 10.59 -1.90 -1.33
CA PRO A 43 9.91 -0.66 -0.99
C PRO A 43 10.90 0.37 -0.49
N GLY A 44 10.58 1.65 -0.68
CA GLY A 44 11.43 2.73 -0.20
C GLY A 44 11.48 2.75 1.33
N PRO A 45 12.68 2.83 1.92
CA PRO A 45 12.80 2.81 3.39
C PRO A 45 12.15 4.02 4.05
N GLU A 46 12.10 5.15 3.37
CA GLU A 46 11.48 6.36 3.91
C GLU A 46 9.98 6.17 4.19
N LYS A 47 9.28 5.55 3.25
CA LYS A 47 7.85 5.30 3.43
C LYS A 47 7.57 4.30 4.52
N ILE A 48 8.41 3.27 4.63
CA ILE A 48 8.28 2.27 5.68
C ILE A 48 8.51 2.90 7.05
N LYS A 49 9.55 3.70 7.20
CA LYS A 49 9.82 4.40 8.46
C LYS A 49 8.69 5.33 8.85
N LYS A 50 8.15 6.04 7.88
CA LYS A 50 7.04 6.96 8.14
C LYS A 50 5.79 6.19 8.56
N ALA A 51 5.51 5.08 7.91
CA ALA A 51 4.38 4.22 8.27
C ALA A 51 4.52 3.69 9.70
N GLU A 52 5.70 3.22 10.06
CA GLU A 52 5.95 2.75 11.42
C GLU A 52 5.77 3.86 12.45
N SER A 53 6.26 5.05 12.14
CA SER A 53 6.14 6.22 13.01
C SER A 53 4.69 6.63 13.23
N LEU A 54 3.86 6.47 12.20
CA LEU A 54 2.44 6.83 12.27
C LEU A 54 1.54 5.69 12.73
N GLY A 55 2.11 4.52 12.97
CA GLY A 55 1.33 3.35 13.36
C GLY A 55 0.56 2.72 12.21
N VAL A 56 0.96 2.97 10.97
CA VAL A 56 0.34 2.39 9.79
C VAL A 56 0.82 0.95 9.61
N GLU A 57 -0.10 0.03 9.37
CA GLU A 57 0.26 -1.36 9.14
C GLU A 57 0.88 -1.54 7.76
N ILE A 58 1.98 -2.27 7.70
CA ILE A 58 2.68 -2.54 6.45
C ILE A 58 2.33 -3.95 5.99
N ILE A 59 1.81 -4.07 4.78
CA ILE A 59 1.42 -5.35 4.20
C ILE A 59 2.09 -5.53 2.84
N GLY A 60 2.27 -6.78 2.43
CA GLY A 60 2.81 -7.11 1.12
C GLY A 60 1.71 -7.32 0.08
N GLU A 61 2.13 -7.52 -1.18
CA GLU A 61 1.19 -7.76 -2.26
C GLU A 61 0.34 -9.01 -2.00
N ASP A 62 0.95 -10.08 -1.55
CA ASP A 62 0.25 -11.33 -1.28
C ASP A 62 -0.80 -11.15 -0.18
N GLU A 63 -0.46 -10.44 0.88
CA GLU A 63 -1.39 -10.17 1.96
C GLU A 63 -2.56 -9.31 1.48
N PHE A 64 -2.24 -8.31 0.66
CA PHE A 64 -3.27 -7.45 0.09
C PHE A 64 -4.26 -8.27 -0.76
N ARG A 65 -3.76 -9.17 -1.58
CA ARG A 65 -4.60 -10.03 -2.40
C ARG A 65 -5.53 -10.92 -1.58
N LYS A 66 -5.02 -11.43 -0.47
CA LYS A 66 -5.83 -12.23 0.44
C LYS A 66 -6.93 -11.41 1.08
N MET A 67 -6.66 -10.15 1.36
CA MET A 67 -7.65 -9.25 1.96
C MET A 67 -8.81 -8.94 1.02
N ILE A 68 -8.55 -8.90 -0.29
CA ILE A 68 -9.56 -8.55 -1.27
C ILE A 68 -10.22 -9.77 -1.93
N GLU A 69 -9.73 -10.95 -1.65
CA GLU A 69 -10.37 -12.19 -2.07
C GLU A 69 -11.52 -12.51 -1.11
#